data_f231b2d305329963fc8514465135000f
#
_entry.id   f231b2d305329963fc8514465135000f
#
_cell.length_a   1.000
_cell.length_b   1.000
_cell.length_c   1.000
_cell.angle_alpha   90.00
_cell.angle_beta   90.00
_cell.angle_gamma   90.00
#
_symmetry.space_group_name_H-M   'P 1'
#
loop_
_entity.id
_entity.type
_entity.pdbx_description
1 polymer ?
#
loop_
_entity_poly.entity_id
_entity_poly.type
_entity_poly.pdbx_seq_one_letter_code
_entity_poly.pdbx_strand_id
1 'polypeptide(L)'
;GRAIQKTMQKHFPGSIWVLQGWQDNPKPGLLEKLDKRYVLVQELFGENTNNWETRKGYEGTPFIWATVTNFGERPGINGKLQRFADEVYRASNSEYAKYMKGVGILPEGINNNPVTYELLLELVWHKDRVDVDQWIESYVTARYGRITDEIRTAWKMMLKSIYSSEVGYQEGPPENILCARPALELKSVSSWGRLAKKYDRDLYKKAAFLFAKAMPEFNEVRTYRIDLIHFLRQVIANEAD
;
A
#
# COMPACT_ATOMS: atom_id res chain seq x y z
N GLY A 1 -25.75 -3.48 15.95
CA GLY A 1 -24.87 -4.59 15.64
C GLY A 1 -25.58 -5.94 15.77
N ARG A 2 -25.96 -6.36 16.97
CA ARG A 2 -26.56 -7.71 17.21
C ARG A 2 -27.79 -8.01 16.35
N ALA A 3 -28.71 -7.07 16.19
CA ALA A 3 -29.91 -7.27 15.38
C ALA A 3 -29.55 -7.54 13.91
N ILE A 4 -28.61 -6.77 13.36
CA ILE A 4 -28.11 -6.95 11.97
C ILE A 4 -27.48 -8.34 11.83
N GLN A 5 -26.54 -8.70 12.72
CA GLN A 5 -25.87 -9.99 12.66
C GLN A 5 -26.88 -11.16 12.79
N LYS A 6 -27.84 -11.04 13.70
CA LYS A 6 -28.93 -12.05 13.86
C LYS A 6 -29.74 -12.20 12.57
N THR A 7 -30.06 -11.10 11.91
CA THR A 7 -30.80 -11.12 10.64
C THR A 7 -29.94 -11.76 9.53
N MET A 8 -28.64 -11.41 9.44
CA MET A 8 -27.73 -12.05 8.50
C MET A 8 -27.69 -13.56 8.69
N GLN A 9 -27.49 -14.02 9.94
CA GLN A 9 -27.42 -15.46 10.23
C GLN A 9 -28.76 -16.18 10.00
N LYS A 10 -29.87 -15.48 10.16
CA LYS A 10 -31.21 -16.07 9.88
C LYS A 10 -31.40 -16.33 8.39
N HIS A 11 -30.98 -15.40 7.52
CA HIS A 11 -31.22 -15.48 6.10
C HIS A 11 -30.05 -16.10 5.33
N PHE A 12 -28.83 -15.97 5.85
CA PHE A 12 -27.58 -16.47 5.28
C PHE A 12 -26.74 -17.14 6.39
N PRO A 13 -27.10 -18.35 6.83
CA PRO A 13 -26.38 -19.05 7.89
C PRO A 13 -24.89 -19.22 7.54
N GLY A 14 -24.00 -18.88 8.47
CA GLY A 14 -22.56 -18.98 8.29
C GLY A 14 -21.92 -17.78 7.57
N SER A 15 -22.71 -16.78 7.16
CA SER A 15 -22.16 -15.58 6.52
C SER A 15 -21.25 -14.79 7.46
N ILE A 16 -20.16 -14.25 6.92
CA ILE A 16 -19.22 -13.40 7.66
C ILE A 16 -19.57 -11.92 7.39
N TRP A 17 -19.74 -11.17 8.47
CA TRP A 17 -19.88 -9.71 8.36
C TRP A 17 -18.52 -9.07 8.34
N VAL A 18 -18.09 -8.59 7.17
CA VAL A 18 -16.84 -7.85 7.01
C VAL A 18 -17.06 -6.39 7.40
N LEU A 19 -16.31 -5.91 8.36
CA LEU A 19 -16.33 -4.53 8.84
C LEU A 19 -15.05 -3.81 8.44
N GLN A 20 -15.19 -2.60 7.90
CA GLN A 20 -14.05 -1.78 7.51
C GLN A 20 -13.34 -1.21 8.73
N GLY A 21 -12.04 -1.46 8.84
CA GLY A 21 -11.14 -0.90 9.84
C GLY A 21 -10.62 0.48 9.41
N TRP A 22 -11.53 1.44 9.24
CA TRP A 22 -11.22 2.79 8.79
C TRP A 22 -11.34 3.79 9.94
N GLN A 23 -10.29 4.59 10.16
CA GLN A 23 -10.19 5.50 11.30
C GLN A 23 -10.41 4.74 12.63
N ASP A 24 -11.39 5.16 13.44
CA ASP A 24 -11.74 4.49 14.70
C ASP A 24 -12.76 3.36 14.55
N ASN A 25 -13.12 2.99 13.35
CA ASN A 25 -14.11 1.94 13.13
C ASN A 25 -13.48 0.56 12.96
N PRO A 26 -14.22 -0.53 13.20
CA PRO A 26 -15.47 -0.55 13.96
C PRO A 26 -15.23 -0.15 15.41
N LYS A 27 -16.17 0.59 16.03
CA LYS A 27 -16.03 1.00 17.43
C LYS A 27 -15.93 -0.22 18.37
N PRO A 28 -15.10 -0.17 19.44
CA PRO A 28 -14.95 -1.29 20.39
C PRO A 28 -16.27 -1.81 20.93
N GLY A 29 -17.15 -0.93 21.39
CA GLY A 29 -18.46 -1.30 21.92
C GLY A 29 -19.42 -1.96 20.89
N LEU A 30 -19.12 -1.89 19.59
CA LEU A 30 -19.79 -2.70 18.58
C LEU A 30 -19.23 -4.13 18.60
N LEU A 31 -17.91 -4.30 18.53
CA LEU A 31 -17.26 -5.60 18.44
C LEU A 31 -17.51 -6.47 19.67
N GLU A 32 -17.54 -5.89 20.87
CA GLU A 32 -17.86 -6.59 22.12
C GLU A 32 -19.24 -7.28 22.11
N LYS A 33 -20.18 -6.74 21.34
CA LYS A 33 -21.56 -7.20 21.28
C LYS A 33 -21.84 -8.21 20.18
N LEU A 34 -20.85 -8.51 19.33
CA LEU A 34 -20.99 -9.40 18.18
C LEU A 34 -20.45 -10.81 18.49
N ASP A 35 -21.01 -11.80 17.83
CA ASP A 35 -20.42 -13.13 17.76
C ASP A 35 -19.24 -13.10 16.79
N LYS A 36 -18.04 -13.20 17.33
CA LYS A 36 -16.79 -13.05 16.58
C LYS A 36 -16.52 -14.14 15.56
N ARG A 37 -17.26 -15.28 15.65
CA ARG A 37 -17.19 -16.33 14.63
C ARG A 37 -17.70 -15.87 13.26
N TYR A 38 -18.56 -14.85 13.24
CA TYR A 38 -19.22 -14.32 12.04
C TYR A 38 -18.86 -12.87 11.77
N VAL A 39 -17.70 -12.44 12.21
CA VAL A 39 -17.19 -11.08 12.00
C VAL A 39 -15.75 -11.15 11.54
N LEU A 40 -15.39 -10.30 10.60
CA LEU A 40 -14.04 -10.08 10.16
C LEU A 40 -13.80 -8.58 10.07
N VAL A 41 -12.76 -8.07 10.71
CA VAL A 41 -12.33 -6.68 10.54
C VAL A 41 -11.31 -6.64 9.43
N GLN A 42 -11.58 -5.85 8.40
CA GLN A 42 -10.61 -5.57 7.35
C GLN A 42 -9.95 -4.22 7.65
N GLU A 43 -8.71 -4.27 8.15
CA GLU A 43 -7.87 -3.08 8.34
C GLU A 43 -7.68 -2.39 6.99
N LEU A 44 -7.83 -1.07 6.95
CA LEU A 44 -7.64 -0.27 5.74
C LEU A 44 -6.47 0.70 5.84
N PHE A 45 -5.78 0.73 6.96
CA PHE A 45 -4.84 1.79 7.28
C PHE A 45 -3.50 1.29 7.80
N GLY A 46 -3.19 0.02 7.53
CA GLY A 46 -1.98 -0.66 8.04
C GLY A 46 -0.67 0.01 7.66
N GLU A 47 -0.63 0.72 6.52
CA GLU A 47 0.55 1.48 6.10
C GLU A 47 0.84 2.72 6.97
N ASN A 48 -0.13 3.17 7.75
CA ASN A 48 -0.02 4.40 8.57
C ASN A 48 -0.18 4.16 10.06
N THR A 49 -0.92 3.14 10.46
CA THR A 49 -1.28 2.88 11.87
C THR A 49 -1.01 1.43 12.27
N ASN A 50 -0.94 1.19 13.57
CA ASN A 50 -0.84 -0.14 14.15
C ASN A 50 -2.12 -0.45 14.94
N ASN A 51 -3.28 -0.29 14.31
CA ASN A 51 -4.57 -0.51 14.95
C ASN A 51 -4.72 -1.94 15.48
N TRP A 52 -4.18 -2.92 14.77
CA TRP A 52 -4.16 -4.31 15.23
C TRP A 52 -3.47 -4.48 16.60
N GLU A 53 -2.42 -3.68 16.88
CA GLU A 53 -1.68 -3.70 18.13
C GLU A 53 -2.39 -2.89 19.21
N THR A 54 -2.69 -1.61 18.96
CA THR A 54 -3.34 -0.70 19.91
C THR A 54 -4.71 -1.18 20.35
N ARG A 55 -5.40 -1.91 19.48
CA ARG A 55 -6.71 -2.52 19.73
C ARG A 55 -6.65 -4.00 20.09
N LYS A 56 -5.48 -4.49 20.50
CA LYS A 56 -5.31 -5.87 20.99
C LYS A 56 -5.96 -6.91 20.09
N GLY A 57 -5.59 -6.88 18.80
CA GLY A 57 -6.21 -7.74 17.77
C GLY A 57 -7.70 -7.44 17.59
N TYR A 58 -8.09 -6.17 17.53
CA TYR A 58 -9.48 -5.72 17.43
C TYR A 58 -10.37 -6.34 18.50
N GLU A 59 -9.92 -6.20 19.76
CA GLU A 59 -10.59 -6.76 20.94
C GLU A 59 -10.78 -8.30 20.81
N GLY A 60 -9.80 -8.99 20.18
CA GLY A 60 -9.86 -10.42 19.93
C GLY A 60 -10.84 -10.82 18.81
N THR A 61 -11.07 -9.97 17.85
CA THR A 61 -11.90 -10.24 16.67
C THR A 61 -11.00 -10.66 15.49
N PRO A 62 -11.41 -11.64 14.67
CA PRO A 62 -10.68 -11.94 13.44
C PRO A 62 -10.46 -10.69 12.59
N PHE A 63 -9.22 -10.52 12.10
CA PHE A 63 -8.89 -9.36 11.26
C PHE A 63 -7.95 -9.74 10.10
N ILE A 64 -7.96 -8.92 9.07
CA ILE A 64 -7.00 -8.92 7.97
C ILE A 64 -6.17 -7.66 8.11
N TRP A 65 -4.84 -7.79 8.09
CA TRP A 65 -3.95 -6.65 7.93
C TRP A 65 -4.05 -6.17 6.49
N ALA A 66 -4.48 -4.96 6.26
CA ALA A 66 -4.70 -4.46 4.91
C ALA A 66 -4.42 -2.96 4.79
N THR A 67 -4.37 -2.49 3.57
CA THR A 67 -4.06 -1.10 3.22
C THR A 67 -4.83 -0.65 2.00
N VAL A 68 -5.13 0.66 1.94
CA VAL A 68 -5.62 1.35 0.75
C VAL A 68 -4.43 2.03 0.08
N THR A 69 -3.84 1.39 -0.91
CA THR A 69 -2.64 1.90 -1.59
C THR A 69 -2.92 2.95 -2.64
N ASN A 70 -4.17 3.08 -3.06
CA ASN A 70 -4.62 3.92 -4.17
C ASN A 70 -5.93 4.61 -3.80
N PHE A 71 -5.88 5.51 -2.84
CA PHE A 71 -7.05 6.27 -2.39
C PHE A 71 -7.51 7.28 -3.44
N GLY A 72 -8.79 7.22 -3.82
CA GLY A 72 -9.38 8.13 -4.79
C GLY A 72 -8.79 8.03 -6.19
N GLU A 73 -8.26 6.86 -6.55
CA GLU A 73 -7.66 6.60 -7.87
C GLU A 73 -6.50 7.56 -8.23
N ARG A 74 -5.75 8.04 -7.26
CA ARG A 74 -4.58 8.89 -7.52
C ARG A 74 -3.52 8.13 -8.30
N PRO A 75 -3.11 8.61 -9.49
CA PRO A 75 -2.31 7.81 -10.41
C PRO A 75 -0.80 7.88 -10.16
N GLY A 76 -0.36 8.29 -9.02
CA GLY A 76 1.06 8.41 -8.68
C GLY A 76 1.67 7.12 -8.16
N ILE A 77 3.00 7.14 -7.99
CA ILE A 77 3.74 6.08 -7.32
C ILE A 77 3.72 6.34 -5.82
N ASN A 78 3.47 5.30 -5.06
CA ASN A 78 3.50 5.35 -3.60
C ASN A 78 3.69 3.95 -3.04
N GLY A 79 4.27 3.89 -1.86
CA GLY A 79 4.38 2.67 -1.07
C GLY A 79 5.36 2.85 0.08
N LYS A 80 5.16 2.06 1.12
CA LYS A 80 6.05 1.97 2.27
C LYS A 80 6.51 0.53 2.38
N LEU A 81 7.31 0.09 1.40
CA LEU A 81 7.59 -1.33 1.20
C LEU A 81 8.22 -1.97 2.44
N GLN A 82 9.21 -1.29 3.06
CA GLN A 82 9.82 -1.80 4.29
C GLN A 82 8.81 -1.88 5.44
N ARG A 83 7.92 -0.88 5.56
CA ARG A 83 6.87 -0.91 6.58
C ARG A 83 5.89 -2.07 6.37
N PHE A 84 5.53 -2.38 5.14
CA PHE A 84 4.67 -3.55 4.87
C PHE A 84 5.33 -4.84 5.35
N ALA A 85 6.60 -5.04 5.00
CA ALA A 85 7.35 -6.22 5.42
C ALA A 85 7.43 -6.30 6.95
N ASP A 86 7.74 -5.19 7.62
CA ASP A 86 7.90 -5.12 9.07
C ASP A 86 6.59 -5.33 9.81
N GLU A 87 5.52 -4.63 9.42
CA GLU A 87 4.26 -4.65 10.16
C GLU A 87 3.49 -5.97 9.96
N VAL A 88 3.51 -6.53 8.76
CA VAL A 88 2.90 -7.85 8.52
C VAL A 88 3.64 -8.92 9.33
N TYR A 89 4.98 -8.89 9.35
CA TYR A 89 5.78 -9.79 10.17
C TYR A 89 5.50 -9.61 11.67
N ARG A 90 5.47 -8.37 12.18
CA ARG A 90 5.14 -8.07 13.57
C ARG A 90 3.75 -8.57 13.96
N ALA A 91 2.75 -8.31 13.13
CA ALA A 91 1.38 -8.73 13.38
C ALA A 91 1.25 -10.26 13.43
N SER A 92 1.89 -10.95 12.46
CA SER A 92 1.84 -12.41 12.35
C SER A 92 2.64 -13.16 13.43
N ASN A 93 3.56 -12.48 14.12
CA ASN A 93 4.36 -13.04 15.21
C ASN A 93 4.00 -12.45 16.60
N SER A 94 2.93 -11.68 16.70
CA SER A 94 2.45 -11.09 17.94
C SER A 94 1.56 -12.05 18.76
N GLU A 95 1.28 -11.69 20.00
CA GLU A 95 0.26 -12.38 20.82
C GLU A 95 -1.14 -12.34 20.18
N TYR A 96 -1.36 -11.42 19.22
CA TYR A 96 -2.62 -11.26 18.47
C TYR A 96 -2.65 -12.03 17.15
N ALA A 97 -1.57 -12.70 16.77
CA ALA A 97 -1.45 -13.47 15.51
C ALA A 97 -2.60 -14.48 15.30
N LYS A 98 -3.09 -15.09 16.38
CA LYS A 98 -4.23 -16.01 16.34
C LYS A 98 -5.52 -15.39 15.76
N TYR A 99 -5.65 -14.08 15.84
CA TYR A 99 -6.81 -13.34 15.30
C TYR A 99 -6.54 -12.85 13.86
N MET A 100 -5.29 -12.72 13.44
CA MET A 100 -4.94 -12.37 12.07
C MET A 100 -5.29 -13.51 11.11
N LYS A 101 -5.99 -13.20 10.02
CA LYS A 101 -6.46 -14.20 9.02
C LYS A 101 -5.77 -14.05 7.68
N GLY A 102 -4.92 -13.05 7.52
CA GLY A 102 -4.17 -12.81 6.31
C GLY A 102 -3.86 -11.34 6.09
N VAL A 103 -3.44 -11.03 4.88
CA VAL A 103 -3.26 -9.66 4.38
C VAL A 103 -4.27 -9.33 3.31
N GLY A 104 -4.49 -8.05 3.05
CA GLY A 104 -5.40 -7.59 2.03
C GLY A 104 -4.97 -6.26 1.42
N ILE A 105 -5.52 -5.97 0.25
CA ILE A 105 -5.35 -4.72 -0.45
C ILE A 105 -6.73 -4.23 -0.89
N LEU A 106 -6.99 -2.94 -0.71
CA LEU A 106 -8.22 -2.29 -1.15
C LEU A 106 -7.89 -1.12 -2.06
N PRO A 107 -7.57 -1.39 -3.34
CA PRO A 107 -7.35 -0.32 -4.30
C PRO A 107 -8.68 0.34 -4.66
N GLU A 108 -8.74 1.67 -4.64
CA GLU A 108 -9.90 2.42 -5.11
C GLU A 108 -9.83 2.77 -6.60
N GLY A 109 -8.77 2.33 -7.30
CA GLY A 109 -8.59 2.55 -8.72
C GLY A 109 -7.76 1.46 -9.39
N ILE A 110 -7.71 1.50 -10.73
CA ILE A 110 -7.02 0.50 -11.56
C ILE A 110 -5.54 0.83 -11.80
N ASN A 111 -5.14 2.09 -11.61
CA ASN A 111 -3.75 2.54 -11.79
C ASN A 111 -2.93 2.22 -10.55
N ASN A 112 -2.45 1.00 -10.47
CA ASN A 112 -1.77 0.50 -9.29
C ASN A 112 -0.28 0.34 -9.53
N ASN A 113 0.45 0.26 -8.43
CA ASN A 113 1.88 0.12 -8.35
C ASN A 113 2.25 -1.36 -8.17
N PRO A 114 2.68 -2.08 -9.23
CA PRO A 114 2.84 -3.53 -9.16
C PRO A 114 3.71 -4.01 -8.00
N VAL A 115 4.84 -3.35 -7.75
CA VAL A 115 5.78 -3.74 -6.69
C VAL A 115 5.13 -3.76 -5.30
N THR A 116 4.26 -2.80 -5.01
CA THR A 116 3.54 -2.69 -3.74
C THR A 116 2.59 -3.86 -3.55
N TYR A 117 1.87 -4.23 -4.61
CA TYR A 117 0.90 -5.32 -4.59
C TYR A 117 1.58 -6.67 -4.51
N GLU A 118 2.61 -6.88 -5.32
CA GLU A 118 3.34 -8.15 -5.35
C GLU A 118 4.01 -8.41 -3.99
N LEU A 119 4.71 -7.41 -3.42
CA LEU A 119 5.28 -7.57 -2.09
C LEU A 119 4.21 -7.92 -1.06
N LEU A 120 3.16 -7.12 -0.94
CA LEU A 120 2.17 -7.28 0.12
C LEU A 120 1.46 -8.64 0.05
N LEU A 121 1.10 -9.08 -1.14
CA LEU A 121 0.43 -10.38 -1.32
C LEU A 121 1.38 -11.57 -1.12
N GLU A 122 2.69 -11.37 -1.32
CA GLU A 122 3.70 -12.39 -1.08
C GLU A 122 4.02 -12.57 0.40
N LEU A 123 3.90 -11.51 1.22
CA LEU A 123 4.30 -11.53 2.64
C LEU A 123 3.62 -12.64 3.45
N VAL A 124 2.43 -13.09 3.08
CA VAL A 124 1.73 -14.19 3.79
C VAL A 124 2.41 -15.55 3.66
N TRP A 125 3.28 -15.71 2.68
CA TRP A 125 4.00 -16.95 2.41
C TRP A 125 5.36 -17.01 3.11
N HIS A 126 5.83 -15.88 3.67
CA HIS A 126 7.09 -15.80 4.39
C HIS A 126 6.88 -16.01 5.89
N LYS A 127 7.69 -16.91 6.48
CA LYS A 127 7.73 -17.12 7.94
C LYS A 127 8.63 -16.11 8.63
N ASP A 128 9.70 -15.70 7.95
CA ASP A 128 10.69 -14.76 8.44
C ASP A 128 10.42 -13.36 7.87
N ARG A 129 11.00 -12.36 8.54
CA ARG A 129 10.94 -10.98 8.06
C ARG A 129 11.61 -10.87 6.70
N VAL A 130 10.90 -10.31 5.73
CA VAL A 130 11.42 -10.10 4.38
C VAL A 130 12.41 -8.93 4.38
N ASP A 131 13.60 -9.17 3.84
CA ASP A 131 14.56 -8.13 3.47
C ASP A 131 14.14 -7.55 2.11
N VAL A 132 13.65 -6.32 2.13
CA VAL A 132 13.10 -5.67 0.92
C VAL A 132 14.17 -5.39 -0.12
N ASP A 133 15.42 -5.11 0.28
CA ASP A 133 16.52 -4.91 -0.67
C ASP A 133 16.82 -6.19 -1.45
N GLN A 134 16.82 -7.35 -0.79
CA GLN A 134 16.98 -8.64 -1.45
C GLN A 134 15.75 -9.04 -2.26
N TRP A 135 14.57 -8.81 -1.71
CA TRP A 135 13.31 -9.13 -2.37
C TRP A 135 13.18 -8.38 -3.72
N ILE A 136 13.57 -7.11 -3.76
CA ILE A 136 13.54 -6.28 -4.99
C ILE A 136 14.43 -6.89 -6.10
N GLU A 137 15.56 -7.48 -5.76
CA GLU A 137 16.41 -8.12 -6.79
C GLU A 137 15.69 -9.32 -7.43
N SER A 138 14.99 -10.11 -6.63
CA SER A 138 14.17 -11.22 -7.11
C SER A 138 12.97 -10.74 -7.94
N TYR A 139 12.25 -9.74 -7.43
CA TYR A 139 11.13 -9.10 -8.12
C TYR A 139 11.53 -8.57 -9.50
N VAL A 140 12.61 -7.80 -9.56
CA VAL A 140 13.13 -7.21 -10.81
C VAL A 140 13.54 -8.29 -11.80
N THR A 141 14.24 -9.32 -11.31
CA THR A 141 14.69 -10.44 -12.16
C THR A 141 13.49 -11.19 -12.73
N ALA A 142 12.47 -11.47 -11.92
CA ALA A 142 11.25 -12.12 -12.38
C ALA A 142 10.47 -11.25 -13.38
N ARG A 143 10.40 -9.95 -13.11
CA ARG A 143 9.58 -9.01 -13.88
C ARG A 143 10.20 -8.58 -15.21
N TYR A 144 11.53 -8.44 -15.28
CA TYR A 144 12.25 -7.98 -16.48
C TYR A 144 13.10 -9.06 -17.14
N GLY A 145 13.17 -10.25 -16.53
CA GLY A 145 13.98 -11.38 -17.01
C GLY A 145 15.43 -11.36 -16.58
N ARG A 146 15.94 -10.22 -16.13
CA ARG A 146 17.29 -10.01 -15.60
C ARG A 146 17.39 -8.70 -14.83
N ILE A 147 18.48 -8.53 -14.10
CA ILE A 147 18.85 -7.27 -13.43
C ILE A 147 20.22 -6.81 -13.89
N THR A 148 20.36 -5.51 -14.20
CA THR A 148 21.65 -4.85 -14.46
C THR A 148 22.05 -3.98 -13.28
N ASP A 149 23.28 -3.50 -13.24
CA ASP A 149 23.75 -2.63 -12.15
C ASP A 149 23.01 -1.27 -12.13
N GLU A 150 22.65 -0.77 -13.31
CA GLU A 150 21.83 0.43 -13.45
C GLU A 150 20.44 0.23 -12.83
N ILE A 151 19.76 -0.87 -13.18
CA ILE A 151 18.44 -1.20 -12.64
C ILE A 151 18.52 -1.41 -11.13
N ARG A 152 19.50 -2.18 -10.66
CA ARG A 152 19.72 -2.39 -9.22
C ARG A 152 19.91 -1.08 -8.47
N THR A 153 20.76 -0.19 -9.01
CA THR A 153 21.04 1.11 -8.40
C THR A 153 19.80 2.00 -8.43
N ALA A 154 19.07 2.03 -9.54
CA ALA A 154 17.82 2.79 -9.66
C ALA A 154 16.80 2.34 -8.60
N TRP A 155 16.56 1.04 -8.44
CA TRP A 155 15.64 0.52 -7.43
C TRP A 155 16.09 0.83 -6.00
N LYS A 156 17.38 0.74 -5.69
CA LYS A 156 17.91 1.15 -4.38
C LYS A 156 17.64 2.64 -4.08
N MET A 157 17.75 3.50 -5.09
CA MET A 157 17.40 4.91 -4.95
C MET A 157 15.86 5.09 -4.76
N MET A 158 15.04 4.34 -5.48
CA MET A 158 13.58 4.38 -5.34
C MET A 158 13.15 3.92 -3.95
N LEU A 159 13.75 2.85 -3.40
CA LEU A 159 13.50 2.39 -2.04
C LEU A 159 13.82 3.45 -1.00
N LYS A 160 14.85 4.27 -1.22
CA LYS A 160 15.27 5.35 -0.32
C LYS A 160 14.53 6.67 -0.55
N SER A 161 13.68 6.75 -1.55
CA SER A 161 12.92 7.95 -1.87
C SER A 161 11.41 7.67 -1.82
N ILE A 162 10.78 7.41 -2.95
CA ILE A 162 9.32 7.34 -3.06
C ILE A 162 8.71 6.15 -2.30
N TYR A 163 9.43 5.04 -2.15
CA TYR A 163 8.96 3.86 -1.43
C TYR A 163 9.28 3.87 0.08
N SER A 164 9.94 4.91 0.58
CA SER A 164 10.16 5.16 2.01
C SER A 164 9.46 6.41 2.51
N SER A 165 8.57 6.99 1.70
CA SER A 165 7.94 8.27 2.05
C SER A 165 7.18 8.19 3.38
N GLU A 166 7.50 9.08 4.29
CA GLU A 166 6.73 9.31 5.50
C GLU A 166 5.45 10.08 5.17
N VAL A 167 4.49 9.39 4.63
CA VAL A 167 3.22 10.02 4.32
C VAL A 167 2.32 9.91 5.54
N GLY A 168 2.15 10.94 6.30
CA GLY A 168 1.34 10.99 7.51
C GLY A 168 0.05 10.15 7.40
N TYR A 169 -1.10 10.75 7.25
CA TYR A 169 -2.38 10.05 7.10
C TYR A 169 -2.79 9.85 5.62
N GLN A 170 -1.91 10.06 4.66
CA GLN A 170 -2.24 10.02 3.25
C GLN A 170 -2.20 8.59 2.73
N GLU A 171 -3.34 8.15 2.26
CA GLU A 171 -3.53 6.84 1.66
C GLU A 171 -3.30 6.92 0.15
N GLY A 172 -2.17 6.43 -0.30
CA GLY A 172 -1.81 6.49 -1.70
C GLY A 172 -0.96 7.70 -2.08
N PRO A 173 -0.75 7.93 -3.38
CA PRO A 173 0.13 8.96 -3.88
C PRO A 173 -0.32 10.37 -3.50
N PRO A 174 0.63 11.30 -3.30
CA PRO A 174 0.29 12.73 -3.20
C PRO A 174 -0.41 13.20 -4.47
N GLU A 175 -1.30 14.15 -4.33
CA GLU A 175 -1.87 14.84 -5.48
C GLU A 175 -0.82 15.71 -6.18
N ASN A 176 -1.07 16.07 -7.42
CA ASN A 176 -0.23 16.98 -8.16
C ASN A 176 -1.07 18.02 -8.91
N ILE A 177 -0.45 19.15 -9.24
CA ILE A 177 -1.11 20.29 -9.87
C ILE A 177 -1.72 19.94 -11.23
N LEU A 178 -1.20 18.94 -11.93
CA LEU A 178 -1.73 18.53 -13.24
C LEU A 178 -3.16 17.99 -13.17
N CYS A 179 -3.59 17.53 -11.99
CA CYS A 179 -4.94 17.03 -11.74
C CYS A 179 -5.88 18.11 -11.20
N ALA A 180 -5.38 19.32 -10.96
CA ALA A 180 -6.15 20.39 -10.36
C ALA A 180 -6.99 21.16 -11.37
N ARG A 181 -8.05 21.78 -10.89
CA ARG A 181 -8.74 22.84 -11.66
C ARG A 181 -7.83 24.06 -11.73
N PRO A 182 -7.68 24.71 -12.90
CA PRO A 182 -6.88 25.92 -13.04
C PRO A 182 -7.30 27.01 -12.04
N ALA A 183 -6.33 27.53 -11.29
CA ALA A 183 -6.51 28.62 -10.34
C ALA A 183 -5.22 29.44 -10.24
N LEU A 184 -5.32 30.72 -9.87
CA LEU A 184 -4.15 31.59 -9.66
C LEU A 184 -3.35 31.17 -8.43
N GLU A 185 -4.04 30.72 -7.38
CA GLU A 185 -3.43 30.16 -6.18
C GLU A 185 -4.01 28.77 -5.94
N LEU A 186 -3.15 27.76 -6.02
CA LEU A 186 -3.52 26.39 -5.79
C LEU A 186 -2.97 25.89 -4.45
N LYS A 187 -3.86 25.54 -3.52
CA LYS A 187 -3.49 25.03 -2.19
C LYS A 187 -3.74 23.53 -2.05
N SER A 188 -4.68 22.99 -2.82
CA SER A 188 -5.03 21.57 -2.83
C SER A 188 -5.72 21.21 -4.14
N VAL A 189 -5.66 19.96 -4.51
CA VAL A 189 -6.36 19.42 -5.70
C VAL A 189 -7.74 18.89 -5.30
N SER A 190 -7.84 18.32 -4.11
CA SER A 190 -9.08 17.85 -3.52
C SER A 190 -9.19 18.23 -2.05
N SER A 191 -10.33 17.92 -1.43
CA SER A 191 -10.55 18.19 0.00
C SER A 191 -9.63 17.38 0.93
N TRP A 192 -9.05 16.29 0.46
CA TRP A 192 -8.24 15.35 1.26
C TRP A 192 -6.78 15.28 0.83
N GLY A 193 -6.50 15.61 -0.42
CA GLY A 193 -5.17 15.51 -0.98
C GLY A 193 -4.26 16.66 -0.59
N ARG A 194 -2.98 16.38 -0.55
CA ARG A 194 -1.93 17.37 -0.34
C ARG A 194 -0.96 17.34 -1.51
N LEU A 195 -0.49 18.51 -1.92
CA LEU A 195 0.55 18.64 -2.94
C LEU A 195 1.93 18.27 -2.40
N ALA A 196 2.15 18.45 -1.10
CA ALA A 196 3.44 18.21 -0.47
C ALA A 196 3.93 16.77 -0.67
N LYS A 197 5.09 16.63 -1.29
CA LYS A 197 5.81 15.37 -1.44
C LYS A 197 6.70 15.17 -0.23
N LYS A 198 6.54 14.05 0.48
CA LYS A 198 7.35 13.71 1.66
C LYS A 198 8.39 12.65 1.33
N TYR A 199 9.09 12.83 0.24
CA TYR A 199 10.23 12.01 -0.17
C TYR A 199 11.23 12.88 -0.94
N ASP A 200 12.46 12.40 -1.08
CA ASP A 200 13.51 13.07 -1.83
C ASP A 200 13.20 12.99 -3.35
N ARG A 201 12.70 14.11 -3.91
CA ARG A 201 12.33 14.21 -5.32
C ARG A 201 13.53 14.13 -6.25
N ASP A 202 14.66 14.70 -5.83
CA ASP A 202 15.89 14.71 -6.64
C ASP A 202 16.51 13.32 -6.72
N LEU A 203 16.53 12.61 -5.61
CA LEU A 203 16.95 11.20 -5.57
C LEU A 203 16.04 10.34 -6.45
N TYR A 204 14.74 10.54 -6.36
CA TYR A 204 13.76 9.85 -7.21
C TYR A 204 13.99 10.14 -8.70
N LYS A 205 14.18 11.41 -9.07
CA LYS A 205 14.44 11.83 -10.45
C LYS A 205 15.70 11.16 -11.00
N LYS A 206 16.79 11.15 -10.21
CA LYS A 206 18.02 10.43 -10.57
C LYS A 206 17.76 8.94 -10.79
N ALA A 207 16.99 8.30 -9.91
CA ALA A 207 16.60 6.89 -10.04
C ALA A 207 15.83 6.62 -11.34
N ALA A 208 14.82 7.44 -11.65
CA ALA A 208 14.01 7.29 -12.85
C ALA A 208 14.83 7.45 -14.14
N PHE A 209 15.75 8.42 -14.17
CA PHE A 209 16.64 8.60 -15.33
C PHE A 209 17.69 7.49 -15.44
N LEU A 210 18.20 6.99 -14.32
CA LEU A 210 19.10 5.83 -14.36
C LEU A 210 18.37 4.58 -14.86
N PHE A 211 17.14 4.37 -14.42
CA PHE A 211 16.29 3.31 -14.94
C PHE A 211 16.04 3.47 -16.44
N ALA A 212 15.78 4.69 -16.92
CA ALA A 212 15.59 4.97 -18.35
C ALA A 212 16.83 4.70 -19.21
N LYS A 213 18.05 4.84 -18.67
CA LYS A 213 19.29 4.52 -19.39
C LYS A 213 19.40 3.04 -19.76
N ALA A 214 18.77 2.15 -19.02
CA ALA A 214 18.74 0.73 -19.33
C ALA A 214 17.78 0.37 -20.49
N MET A 215 17.01 1.34 -21.01
CA MET A 215 16.02 1.11 -22.08
C MET A 215 16.56 0.32 -23.29
N PRO A 216 17.77 0.56 -23.81
CA PRO A 216 18.26 -0.21 -24.96
C PRO A 216 18.33 -1.71 -24.71
N GLU A 217 18.57 -2.13 -23.47
CA GLU A 217 18.67 -3.53 -23.10
C GLU A 217 17.32 -4.19 -22.80
N PHE A 218 16.30 -3.39 -22.46
CA PHE A 218 14.98 -3.86 -22.01
C PHE A 218 13.85 -3.41 -22.93
N ASN A 219 14.13 -2.87 -24.10
CA ASN A 219 13.15 -2.31 -25.02
C ASN A 219 12.03 -3.30 -25.39
N GLU A 220 12.36 -4.58 -25.54
CA GLU A 220 11.38 -5.63 -25.85
C GLU A 220 10.61 -6.15 -24.62
N VAL A 221 11.01 -5.74 -23.40
CA VAL A 221 10.36 -6.17 -22.17
C VAL A 221 9.16 -5.27 -21.86
N ARG A 222 7.97 -5.77 -22.09
CA ARG A 222 6.73 -5.00 -21.91
C ARG A 222 6.57 -4.44 -20.50
N THR A 223 6.83 -5.25 -19.48
CA THR A 223 6.72 -4.84 -18.07
C THR A 223 7.69 -3.73 -17.71
N TYR A 224 8.92 -3.78 -18.22
CA TYR A 224 9.89 -2.71 -18.06
C TYR A 224 9.38 -1.39 -18.67
N ARG A 225 8.84 -1.43 -19.89
CA ARG A 225 8.30 -0.22 -20.55
C ARG A 225 7.12 0.39 -19.78
N ILE A 226 6.25 -0.44 -19.21
CA ILE A 226 5.13 0.02 -18.37
C ILE A 226 5.69 0.74 -17.13
N ASP A 227 6.65 0.13 -16.44
CA ASP A 227 7.23 0.72 -15.24
C ASP A 227 8.01 2.00 -15.57
N LEU A 228 8.74 2.04 -16.68
CA LEU A 228 9.43 3.24 -17.15
C LEU A 228 8.44 4.40 -17.38
N ILE A 229 7.31 4.14 -18.02
CA ILE A 229 6.27 5.15 -18.23
C ILE A 229 5.75 5.67 -16.89
N HIS A 230 5.51 4.79 -15.93
CA HIS A 230 5.05 5.18 -14.60
C HIS A 230 6.10 6.04 -13.88
N PHE A 231 7.37 5.66 -13.96
CA PHE A 231 8.44 6.40 -13.30
C PHE A 231 8.64 7.78 -13.91
N LEU A 232 8.66 7.89 -15.24
CA LEU A 232 8.79 9.18 -15.92
C LEU A 232 7.56 10.08 -15.71
N ARG A 233 6.36 9.50 -15.68
CA ARG A 233 5.13 10.24 -15.37
C ARG A 233 5.17 10.85 -13.97
N GLN A 234 5.72 10.14 -12.99
CA GLN A 234 5.91 10.68 -11.64
C GLN A 234 6.97 11.79 -11.61
N VAL A 235 8.03 11.71 -12.43
CA VAL A 235 8.99 12.83 -12.58
C VAL A 235 8.29 14.07 -13.11
N ILE A 236 7.47 13.94 -14.16
CA ILE A 236 6.70 15.07 -14.72
C ILE A 236 5.78 15.67 -13.66
N ALA A 237 5.08 14.84 -12.90
CA ALA A 237 4.20 15.30 -11.83
C ALA A 237 4.99 16.07 -10.73
N ASN A 238 6.19 15.60 -10.39
CA ASN A 238 7.04 16.27 -9.40
C ASN A 238 7.61 17.62 -9.88
N GLU A 239 7.86 17.74 -11.18
CA GLU A 239 8.38 18.99 -11.77
C GLU A 239 7.28 20.04 -12.00
N ALA A 240 6.02 19.61 -12.10
CA ALA A 240 4.88 20.50 -12.25
C ALA A 240 4.46 21.20 -10.96
N ASP A 241 4.76 20.63 -9.79
CA ASP A 241 4.45 21.17 -8.46
C ASP A 241 5.58 22.08 -7.93
#